data_1e0d1e19895b2100d78fcd4d36515309
#
_entry.id   1e0d1e19895b2100d78fcd4d36515309
#
_cell.length_a   1.000
_cell.length_b   1.000
_cell.length_c   1.000
_cell.angle_alpha   90.00
_cell.angle_beta   90.00
_cell.angle_gamma   90.00
#
_symmetry.space_group_name_H-M   'P 1'
#
loop_
_entity.id
_entity.type
_entity.pdbx_description
1 polymer ?
#
loop_
_entity_poly.entity_id
_entity_poly.type
_entity_poly.pdbx_seq_one_letter_code
_entity_poly.pdbx_strand_id
1 'polypeptide(L)'
;MNKNICRLAGKKIYLSILRDDDWAVSKYIEWMSNEATALNMEKNNKIIDVSEMPGWCHDSTVSRMGIVYKDGDIMIGYCHIEHRAKDMAAWLSINIGNPEYRGKHLGEDVMQVLIKYCFLELGVFSCHLDVLECNKAAIACYEKVGLKVTGRYRKHGFHNGKPHDWLHMDIIDTEFFEIYGEDGQGSNS
;
A
#
# COMPACT_ATOMS: atom_id res chain seq x y z
N MET A 1 12.04 14.56 -19.54
CA MET A 1 12.47 14.70 -18.13
C MET A 1 11.84 13.57 -17.34
N ASN A 2 12.62 12.82 -16.58
CA ASN A 2 12.08 11.77 -15.71
C ASN A 2 11.21 12.44 -14.65
N LYS A 3 9.90 12.07 -14.60
CA LYS A 3 8.94 12.67 -13.66
C LYS A 3 8.99 12.03 -12.27
N ASN A 4 9.58 10.84 -12.18
CA ASN A 4 9.62 10.05 -10.97
C ASN A 4 10.93 10.28 -10.21
N ILE A 5 10.84 10.41 -8.88
CA ILE A 5 12.00 10.57 -8.00
C ILE A 5 12.03 9.37 -7.05
N CYS A 6 12.99 8.48 -7.23
CA CYS A 6 13.16 7.31 -6.37
C CYS A 6 13.43 7.74 -4.92
N ARG A 7 12.59 7.28 -3.99
CA ARG A 7 12.77 7.46 -2.55
C ARG A 7 13.19 6.15 -1.87
N LEU A 8 12.51 5.05 -2.20
CA LEU A 8 12.78 3.72 -1.66
C LEU A 8 12.79 2.72 -2.80
N ALA A 9 13.75 1.81 -2.82
CA ALA A 9 13.93 0.87 -3.93
C ALA A 9 13.63 -0.58 -3.50
N GLY A 10 12.73 -1.23 -4.22
CA GLY A 10 12.48 -2.66 -4.19
C GLY A 10 13.29 -3.42 -5.26
N LYS A 11 12.94 -4.67 -5.50
CA LYS A 11 13.58 -5.50 -6.54
C LYS A 11 13.19 -5.06 -7.95
N LYS A 12 11.88 -5.03 -8.24
CA LYS A 12 11.31 -4.69 -9.55
C LYS A 12 10.67 -3.32 -9.60
N ILE A 13 10.39 -2.73 -8.42
CA ILE A 13 9.76 -1.42 -8.29
C ILE A 13 10.66 -0.46 -7.52
N TYR A 14 10.29 0.80 -7.56
CA TYR A 14 10.70 1.77 -6.57
C TYR A 14 9.51 2.64 -6.17
N LEU A 15 9.58 3.24 -4.98
CA LEU A 15 8.60 4.18 -4.48
C LEU A 15 9.11 5.59 -4.76
N SER A 16 8.28 6.36 -5.47
CA SER A 16 8.58 7.73 -5.88
C SER A 16 7.85 8.71 -4.99
N ILE A 17 8.50 9.83 -4.69
CA ILE A 17 7.84 10.98 -4.09
C ILE A 17 6.72 11.42 -5.03
N LEU A 18 5.49 11.50 -4.53
CA LEU A 18 4.39 12.13 -5.23
C LEU A 18 4.60 13.65 -5.19
N ARG A 19 4.40 14.26 -6.35
CA ARG A 19 4.38 15.70 -6.48
C ARG A 19 2.94 16.16 -6.75
N ASP A 20 2.65 17.36 -6.32
CA ASP A 20 1.37 18.04 -6.55
C ASP A 20 1.30 18.53 -8.01
N ASP A 21 1.65 17.63 -8.94
CA ASP A 21 1.49 17.92 -10.35
C ASP A 21 0.20 17.23 -10.87
N ASP A 22 -0.41 17.86 -11.87
CA ASP A 22 -1.66 17.40 -12.48
C ASP A 22 -1.58 15.92 -12.96
N TRP A 23 -0.37 15.45 -13.23
CA TRP A 23 -0.18 14.08 -13.74
C TRP A 23 -0.41 13.01 -12.66
N ALA A 24 0.13 13.18 -11.45
CA ALA A 24 -0.05 12.20 -10.37
C ALA A 24 -1.51 12.16 -9.92
N VAL A 25 -2.15 13.32 -9.83
CA VAL A 25 -3.57 13.47 -9.52
C VAL A 25 -4.43 12.84 -10.61
N SER A 26 -4.15 13.11 -11.88
CA SER A 26 -4.89 12.54 -13.01
C SER A 26 -4.81 11.02 -13.04
N LYS A 27 -3.65 10.42 -12.76
CA LYS A 27 -3.49 8.97 -12.67
C LYS A 27 -4.25 8.36 -11.49
N TYR A 28 -4.23 9.02 -10.35
CA TYR A 28 -5.02 8.58 -9.20
C TYR A 28 -6.51 8.54 -9.54
N ILE A 29 -7.03 9.63 -10.14
CA ILE A 29 -8.44 9.72 -10.55
C ILE A 29 -8.78 8.64 -11.59
N GLU A 30 -7.94 8.46 -12.62
CA GLU A 30 -8.12 7.42 -13.64
C GLU A 30 -8.28 6.04 -13.01
N TRP A 31 -7.41 5.69 -12.06
CA TRP A 31 -7.47 4.39 -11.40
C TRP A 31 -8.65 4.26 -10.45
N MET A 32 -8.99 5.31 -9.72
CA MET A 32 -10.14 5.30 -8.80
C MET A 32 -11.49 5.32 -9.53
N SER A 33 -11.52 5.84 -10.76
CA SER A 33 -12.70 5.79 -11.64
C SER A 33 -12.87 4.43 -12.32
N ASN A 34 -11.85 3.59 -12.28
CA ASN A 34 -11.94 2.22 -12.81
C ASN A 34 -12.64 1.32 -11.79
N GLU A 35 -13.81 0.77 -12.15
CA GLU A 35 -14.65 -0.06 -11.28
C GLU A 35 -13.88 -1.22 -10.65
N ALA A 36 -13.08 -1.95 -11.44
CA ALA A 36 -12.28 -3.09 -10.94
C ALA A 36 -11.19 -2.67 -9.94
N THR A 37 -10.75 -1.41 -9.95
CA THR A 37 -9.83 -0.85 -8.97
C THR A 37 -10.59 -0.36 -7.74
N ALA A 38 -11.65 0.40 -7.95
CA ALA A 38 -12.45 1.00 -6.90
C ALA A 38 -13.12 -0.06 -6.00
N LEU A 39 -13.57 -1.17 -6.57
CA LEU A 39 -14.24 -2.27 -5.85
C LEU A 39 -13.39 -2.88 -4.73
N ASN A 40 -12.07 -2.79 -4.80
CA ASN A 40 -11.16 -3.34 -3.78
C ASN A 40 -10.67 -2.29 -2.77
N MET A 41 -11.19 -1.07 -2.85
CA MET A 41 -10.81 0.04 -1.98
C MET A 41 -11.91 0.36 -0.98
N GLU A 42 -11.54 0.86 0.18
CA GLU A 42 -12.46 1.25 1.27
C GLU A 42 -13.51 2.29 0.82
N LYS A 43 -13.16 3.11 -0.18
CA LYS A 43 -13.98 4.22 -0.68
C LYS A 43 -14.66 3.93 -2.01
N ASN A 44 -14.91 2.67 -2.32
CA ASN A 44 -15.44 2.20 -3.61
C ASN A 44 -16.78 2.80 -4.05
N ASN A 45 -17.55 3.37 -3.13
CA ASN A 45 -18.88 3.97 -3.42
C ASN A 45 -18.83 5.50 -3.49
N LYS A 46 -17.65 6.12 -3.31
CA LYS A 46 -17.52 7.58 -3.37
C LYS A 46 -17.18 8.00 -4.81
N ILE A 47 -18.01 8.85 -5.38
CA ILE A 47 -17.63 9.60 -6.58
C ILE A 47 -16.53 10.57 -6.14
N ILE A 48 -15.33 10.43 -6.71
CA ILE A 48 -14.21 11.31 -6.38
C ILE A 48 -14.42 12.64 -7.09
N ASP A 49 -14.60 13.69 -6.29
CA ASP A 49 -14.55 15.05 -6.79
C ASP A 49 -13.08 15.49 -6.87
N VAL A 50 -12.68 15.93 -8.07
CA VAL A 50 -11.32 16.44 -8.33
C VAL A 50 -10.99 17.61 -7.41
N SER A 51 -11.98 18.40 -7.02
CA SER A 51 -11.81 19.55 -6.11
C SER A 51 -11.41 19.13 -4.68
N GLU A 52 -11.63 17.86 -4.28
CA GLU A 52 -11.20 17.32 -2.99
C GLU A 52 -9.72 16.88 -2.98
N MET A 53 -9.06 16.89 -4.13
CA MET A 53 -7.67 16.42 -4.29
C MET A 53 -6.59 17.45 -3.93
N PRO A 54 -6.82 18.78 -3.97
CA PRO A 54 -5.84 19.74 -3.49
C PRO A 54 -5.45 19.44 -2.04
N GLY A 55 -4.14 19.23 -1.80
CA GLY A 55 -3.63 18.88 -0.48
C GLY A 55 -3.60 17.37 -0.18
N TRP A 56 -4.10 16.48 -1.07
CA TRP A 56 -4.00 15.04 -0.87
C TRP A 56 -2.56 14.56 -0.67
N CYS A 57 -1.59 15.19 -1.34
CA CYS A 57 -0.16 14.90 -1.16
C CYS A 57 0.45 15.58 0.08
N HIS A 58 -0.23 16.51 0.73
CA HIS A 58 0.32 17.37 1.80
C HIS A 58 -0.15 17.02 3.22
N ASP A 59 -0.88 15.94 3.39
CA ASP A 59 -1.23 15.48 4.74
C ASP A 59 0.05 15.03 5.46
N SER A 60 0.49 15.79 6.45
CA SER A 60 1.73 15.56 7.19
C SER A 60 1.74 14.27 8.02
N THR A 61 0.56 13.67 8.24
CA THR A 61 0.44 12.41 8.99
C THR A 61 0.52 11.18 8.08
N VAL A 62 0.42 11.37 6.76
CA VAL A 62 0.39 10.31 5.77
C VAL A 62 1.44 10.53 4.68
N SER A 63 2.42 9.66 4.63
CA SER A 63 3.42 9.64 3.55
C SER A 63 2.87 8.88 2.34
N ARG A 64 2.55 9.62 1.26
CA ARG A 64 2.03 9.03 0.01
C ARG A 64 3.13 8.96 -1.04
N MET A 65 3.20 7.84 -1.73
CA MET A 65 4.23 7.56 -2.74
C MET A 65 3.63 6.90 -3.97
N GLY A 66 4.17 7.21 -5.13
CA GLY A 66 3.88 6.51 -6.38
C GLY A 66 4.66 5.20 -6.43
N ILE A 67 4.03 4.14 -6.90
CA ILE A 67 4.67 2.87 -7.20
C ILE A 67 5.11 2.91 -8.65
N VAL A 68 6.42 2.81 -8.89
CA VAL A 68 6.99 2.88 -10.23
C VAL A 68 7.65 1.55 -10.58
N TYR A 69 7.27 0.97 -11.71
CA TYR A 69 7.91 -0.21 -12.27
C TYR A 69 9.23 0.21 -12.92
N LYS A 70 10.33 -0.42 -12.53
CA LYS A 70 11.69 0.00 -12.92
C LYS A 70 11.92 -0.09 -14.43
N ASP A 71 11.44 -1.16 -15.05
CA ASP A 71 11.52 -1.31 -16.48
C ASP A 71 10.54 -0.36 -17.17
N GLY A 72 11.05 0.61 -17.88
CA GLY A 72 10.29 1.67 -18.53
C GLY A 72 9.92 2.86 -17.64
N ASP A 73 10.30 2.88 -16.35
CA ASP A 73 10.01 4.00 -15.42
C ASP A 73 8.52 4.38 -15.36
N ILE A 74 7.65 3.36 -15.31
CA ILE A 74 6.21 3.51 -15.44
C ILE A 74 5.56 3.53 -14.07
N MET A 75 4.84 4.61 -13.74
CA MET A 75 4.01 4.65 -12.54
C MET A 75 2.81 3.72 -12.72
N ILE A 76 2.68 2.74 -11.83
CA ILE A 76 1.70 1.65 -11.90
C ILE A 76 0.67 1.66 -10.77
N GLY A 77 0.88 2.51 -9.78
CA GLY A 77 0.02 2.58 -8.62
C GLY A 77 0.50 3.59 -7.60
N TYR A 78 -0.06 3.50 -6.42
CA TYR A 78 0.32 4.32 -5.28
C TYR A 78 0.25 3.50 -3.99
N CYS A 79 0.97 3.98 -2.98
CA CYS A 79 0.93 3.45 -1.63
C CYS A 79 0.99 4.58 -0.63
N HIS A 80 0.64 4.29 0.62
CA HIS A 80 0.85 5.23 1.70
C HIS A 80 1.19 4.55 3.02
N ILE A 81 1.83 5.32 3.89
CA ILE A 81 2.12 5.01 5.28
C ILE A 81 1.47 6.10 6.12
N GLU A 82 0.54 5.74 7.00
CA GLU A 82 0.08 6.59 8.08
C GLU A 82 0.89 6.24 9.32
N HIS A 83 1.84 7.11 9.67
CA HIS A 83 2.70 6.90 10.84
C HIS A 83 2.04 7.45 12.09
N ARG A 84 1.67 6.58 13.01
CA ARG A 84 1.12 6.93 14.33
C ARG A 84 2.23 6.91 15.38
N ALA A 85 2.99 7.98 15.43
CA ALA A 85 4.17 8.08 16.28
C ALA A 85 3.89 7.84 17.77
N LYS A 86 2.71 8.25 18.27
CA LYS A 86 2.31 8.02 19.67
C LYS A 86 2.10 6.55 19.98
N ASP A 87 1.65 5.78 19.02
CA ASP A 87 1.37 4.34 19.15
C ASP A 87 2.56 3.49 18.73
N MET A 88 3.63 4.12 18.21
CA MET A 88 4.76 3.44 17.59
C MET A 88 4.32 2.41 16.54
N ALA A 89 3.33 2.80 15.72
CA ALA A 89 2.69 1.94 14.74
C ALA A 89 2.55 2.63 13.39
N ALA A 90 2.44 1.84 12.32
CA ALA A 90 2.19 2.33 10.97
C ALA A 90 1.01 1.60 10.31
N TRP A 91 0.11 2.35 9.67
CA TRP A 91 -0.93 1.79 8.80
C TRP A 91 -0.48 1.87 7.35
N LEU A 92 -0.56 0.75 6.66
CA LEU A 92 -0.07 0.61 5.29
C LEU A 92 -1.23 0.45 4.30
N SER A 93 -1.10 1.05 3.13
CA SER A 93 -2.01 0.81 2.03
C SER A 93 -1.24 0.77 0.72
N ILE A 94 -1.63 -0.17 -0.16
CA ILE A 94 -1.10 -0.27 -1.51
C ILE A 94 -2.22 -0.43 -2.53
N ASN A 95 -2.03 0.15 -3.70
CA ASN A 95 -2.91 -0.04 -4.84
C ASN A 95 -2.09 -0.12 -6.14
N ILE A 96 -2.10 -1.29 -6.78
CA ILE A 96 -1.65 -1.42 -8.16
C ILE A 96 -2.80 -0.98 -9.06
N GLY A 97 -2.79 0.31 -9.42
CA GLY A 97 -3.85 0.96 -10.19
C GLY A 97 -3.94 0.47 -11.62
N ASN A 98 -2.78 0.31 -12.29
CA ASN A 98 -2.71 -0.19 -13.65
C ASN A 98 -2.97 -1.71 -13.70
N PRO A 99 -4.07 -2.16 -14.36
CA PRO A 99 -4.45 -3.58 -14.40
C PRO A 99 -3.39 -4.47 -15.05
N GLU A 100 -2.64 -3.96 -16.02
CA GLU A 100 -1.60 -4.73 -16.73
C GLU A 100 -0.46 -5.21 -15.83
N TYR A 101 -0.30 -4.58 -14.65
CA TYR A 101 0.75 -4.89 -13.68
C TYR A 101 0.25 -5.72 -12.50
N ARG A 102 -1.04 -6.07 -12.46
CA ARG A 102 -1.60 -6.96 -11.44
C ARG A 102 -1.19 -8.42 -11.68
N GLY A 103 -1.17 -9.23 -10.62
CA GLY A 103 -0.81 -10.66 -10.71
C GLY A 103 0.67 -10.95 -10.99
N LYS A 104 1.53 -9.92 -11.04
CA LYS A 104 2.99 -10.05 -11.31
C LYS A 104 3.86 -10.03 -10.04
N HIS A 105 3.28 -10.27 -8.89
CA HIS A 105 3.94 -10.22 -7.57
C HIS A 105 4.58 -8.88 -7.21
N LEU A 106 4.17 -7.78 -7.86
CA LEU A 106 4.71 -6.45 -7.57
C LEU A 106 4.21 -5.91 -6.23
N GLY A 107 3.01 -6.29 -5.80
CA GLY A 107 2.48 -5.94 -4.48
C GLY A 107 3.35 -6.46 -3.34
N GLU A 108 3.88 -7.68 -3.47
CA GLU A 108 4.81 -8.27 -2.51
C GLU A 108 6.10 -7.44 -2.39
N ASP A 109 6.66 -7.02 -3.53
CA ASP A 109 7.86 -6.17 -3.56
C ASP A 109 7.60 -4.79 -2.91
N VAL A 110 6.44 -4.18 -3.18
CA VAL A 110 6.02 -2.92 -2.53
C VAL A 110 5.89 -3.09 -1.03
N MET A 111 5.16 -4.11 -0.58
CA MET A 111 4.94 -4.35 0.85
C MET A 111 6.24 -4.61 1.60
N GLN A 112 7.18 -5.39 1.03
CA GLN A 112 8.50 -5.60 1.62
C GLN A 112 9.25 -4.29 1.81
N VAL A 113 9.22 -3.39 0.83
CA VAL A 113 9.86 -2.07 0.93
C VAL A 113 9.22 -1.23 2.02
N LEU A 114 7.88 -1.18 2.10
CA LEU A 114 7.15 -0.40 3.11
C LEU A 114 7.42 -0.91 4.52
N ILE A 115 7.32 -2.23 4.74
CA ILE A 115 7.53 -2.86 6.05
C ILE A 115 8.97 -2.62 6.53
N LYS A 116 9.96 -2.82 5.66
CA LYS A 116 11.36 -2.54 6.00
C LYS A 116 11.59 -1.09 6.39
N TYR A 117 11.05 -0.17 5.63
CA TYR A 117 11.14 1.25 5.96
C TYR A 117 10.51 1.57 7.31
N CYS A 118 9.34 0.99 7.61
CA CYS A 118 8.66 1.22 8.89
C CYS A 118 9.48 0.70 10.08
N PHE A 119 9.98 -0.53 10.02
CA PHE A 119 10.73 -1.10 11.15
C PHE A 119 12.15 -0.54 11.27
N LEU A 120 12.88 -0.42 10.15
CA LEU A 120 14.31 -0.05 10.18
C LEU A 120 14.54 1.46 10.24
N GLU A 121 13.66 2.28 9.65
CA GLU A 121 13.86 3.72 9.54
C GLU A 121 12.92 4.52 10.46
N LEU A 122 11.64 4.10 10.59
CA LEU A 122 10.68 4.77 11.46
C LEU A 122 10.67 4.21 12.88
N GLY A 123 11.25 3.02 13.11
CA GLY A 123 11.34 2.39 14.43
C GLY A 123 9.98 2.02 15.04
N VAL A 124 8.99 1.66 14.22
CA VAL A 124 7.68 1.24 14.73
C VAL A 124 7.74 -0.17 15.34
N PHE A 125 6.81 -0.48 16.24
CA PHE A 125 6.68 -1.82 16.83
C PHE A 125 5.71 -2.70 16.06
N SER A 126 4.87 -2.11 15.20
CA SER A 126 3.90 -2.87 14.40
C SER A 126 3.51 -2.15 13.11
N CYS A 127 3.23 -2.95 12.07
CA CYS A 127 2.63 -2.48 10.82
C CYS A 127 1.28 -3.14 10.63
N HIS A 128 0.28 -2.35 10.25
CA HIS A 128 -1.11 -2.76 10.16
C HIS A 128 -1.71 -2.44 8.80
N LEU A 129 -2.72 -3.19 8.41
CA LEU A 129 -3.62 -2.86 7.31
C LEU A 129 -4.97 -3.55 7.50
N ASP A 130 -5.96 -3.03 6.80
CA ASP A 130 -7.27 -3.65 6.71
C ASP A 130 -7.55 -4.07 5.26
N VAL A 131 -8.20 -5.22 5.07
CA VAL A 131 -8.49 -5.79 3.75
C VAL A 131 -9.85 -6.45 3.71
N LEU A 132 -10.59 -6.27 2.61
CA LEU A 132 -11.84 -7.00 2.38
C LEU A 132 -11.59 -8.51 2.35
N GLU A 133 -12.38 -9.29 3.07
CA GLU A 133 -12.24 -10.76 3.14
C GLU A 133 -12.35 -11.45 1.78
N CYS A 134 -13.04 -10.81 0.82
CA CYS A 134 -13.16 -11.31 -0.55
C CYS A 134 -11.94 -11.01 -1.43
N ASN A 135 -11.03 -10.10 -1.02
CA ASN A 135 -9.82 -9.78 -1.77
C ASN A 135 -8.70 -10.80 -1.49
N LYS A 136 -8.91 -12.05 -1.96
CA LYS A 136 -8.00 -13.17 -1.71
C LYS A 136 -6.57 -12.93 -2.23
N ALA A 137 -6.44 -12.19 -3.34
CA ALA A 137 -5.14 -11.87 -3.92
C ALA A 137 -4.31 -10.95 -3.01
N ALA A 138 -4.95 -9.95 -2.42
CA ALA A 138 -4.28 -9.04 -1.48
C ALA A 138 -3.92 -9.78 -0.17
N ILE A 139 -4.84 -10.57 0.38
CA ILE A 139 -4.59 -11.37 1.59
C ILE A 139 -3.37 -12.27 1.39
N ALA A 140 -3.35 -13.05 0.30
CA ALA A 140 -2.20 -13.91 -0.02
C ALA A 140 -0.89 -13.14 -0.22
N CYS A 141 -0.95 -11.93 -0.79
CA CYS A 141 0.20 -11.04 -0.92
C CYS A 141 0.74 -10.63 0.45
N TYR A 142 -0.14 -10.23 1.37
CA TYR A 142 0.23 -9.78 2.71
C TYR A 142 0.76 -10.92 3.59
N GLU A 143 0.13 -12.09 3.52
CA GLU A 143 0.63 -13.31 4.23
C GLU A 143 2.04 -13.69 3.79
N LYS A 144 2.36 -13.60 2.49
CA LYS A 144 3.70 -13.91 1.97
C LYS A 144 4.80 -12.99 2.49
N VAL A 145 4.47 -11.79 2.88
CA VAL A 145 5.43 -10.84 3.45
C VAL A 145 5.40 -10.80 4.97
N GLY A 146 4.67 -11.75 5.60
CA GLY A 146 4.68 -11.99 7.03
C GLY A 146 3.53 -11.41 7.83
N LEU A 147 2.58 -10.69 7.20
CA LEU A 147 1.40 -10.23 7.93
C LEU A 147 0.46 -11.40 8.26
N LYS A 148 -0.19 -11.32 9.41
CA LYS A 148 -1.14 -12.31 9.92
C LYS A 148 -2.51 -11.67 10.13
N VAL A 149 -3.58 -12.44 9.95
CA VAL A 149 -4.93 -12.00 10.32
C VAL A 149 -5.05 -12.02 11.83
N THR A 150 -5.25 -10.85 12.43
CA THR A 150 -5.36 -10.67 13.89
C THR A 150 -6.72 -10.14 14.34
N GLY A 151 -7.56 -9.72 13.38
CA GLY A 151 -8.90 -9.23 13.71
C GLY A 151 -9.88 -9.32 12.54
N ARG A 152 -11.16 -9.10 12.87
CA ARG A 152 -12.25 -9.10 11.88
C ARG A 152 -13.31 -8.07 12.27
N TYR A 153 -13.63 -7.16 11.35
CA TYR A 153 -14.75 -6.24 11.48
C TYR A 153 -15.93 -6.79 10.67
N ARG A 154 -16.97 -7.25 11.37
CA ARG A 154 -18.12 -7.90 10.74
C ARG A 154 -18.98 -6.92 9.97
N LYS A 155 -19.29 -7.22 8.68
CA LYS A 155 -20.14 -6.42 7.78
C LYS A 155 -19.67 -4.95 7.67
N HIS A 156 -18.37 -4.73 7.69
CA HIS A 156 -17.78 -3.39 7.68
C HIS A 156 -17.55 -2.85 6.27
N GLY A 157 -17.58 -3.70 5.25
CA GLY A 157 -17.44 -3.34 3.84
C GLY A 157 -18.68 -3.70 3.01
N PHE A 158 -18.81 -3.06 1.86
CA PHE A 158 -19.85 -3.34 0.87
C PHE A 158 -19.19 -3.53 -0.49
N HIS A 159 -19.39 -4.71 -1.10
CA HIS A 159 -18.76 -5.05 -2.37
C HIS A 159 -19.72 -5.90 -3.21
N ASN A 160 -19.87 -5.56 -4.49
CA ASN A 160 -20.79 -6.25 -5.40
C ASN A 160 -22.22 -6.42 -4.85
N GLY A 161 -22.77 -5.36 -4.25
CA GLY A 161 -24.13 -5.36 -3.72
C GLY A 161 -24.32 -6.15 -2.43
N LYS A 162 -23.25 -6.58 -1.77
CA LYS A 162 -23.31 -7.38 -0.55
C LYS A 162 -22.39 -6.83 0.56
N PRO A 163 -22.79 -6.98 1.84
CA PRO A 163 -21.89 -6.71 2.94
C PRO A 163 -20.81 -7.77 3.03
N HIS A 164 -19.59 -7.34 3.31
CA HIS A 164 -18.43 -8.18 3.54
C HIS A 164 -17.74 -7.79 4.84
N ASP A 165 -17.02 -8.72 5.41
CA ASP A 165 -16.17 -8.46 6.55
C ASP A 165 -14.85 -7.82 6.07
N TRP A 166 -14.25 -7.02 6.95
CA TRP A 166 -12.86 -6.59 6.82
C TRP A 166 -12.00 -7.41 7.76
N LEU A 167 -10.87 -7.85 7.25
CA LEU A 167 -9.84 -8.50 8.04
C LEU A 167 -8.80 -7.46 8.43
N HIS A 168 -8.49 -7.41 9.71
CA HIS A 168 -7.33 -6.71 10.21
C HIS A 168 -6.12 -7.63 10.12
N MET A 169 -5.04 -7.14 9.51
CA MET A 169 -3.78 -7.88 9.41
C MET A 169 -2.65 -7.02 9.94
N ASP A 170 -1.72 -7.63 10.64
CA ASP A 170 -0.53 -6.96 11.15
C ASP A 170 0.71 -7.85 11.09
N ILE A 171 1.85 -7.22 11.34
CA ILE A 171 3.14 -7.83 11.64
C ILE A 171 3.81 -6.98 12.72
N ILE A 172 4.35 -7.63 13.76
CA ILE A 172 5.09 -6.96 14.84
C ILE A 172 6.60 -7.07 14.62
N ASP A 173 7.36 -6.26 15.33
CA ASP A 173 8.82 -6.16 15.21
C ASP A 173 9.53 -7.51 15.37
N THR A 174 9.17 -8.29 16.38
CA THR A 174 9.78 -9.61 16.63
C THR A 174 9.58 -10.55 15.44
N GLU A 175 8.38 -10.58 14.85
CA GLU A 175 8.07 -11.38 13.66
C GLU A 175 8.83 -10.87 12.42
N PHE A 176 8.95 -9.54 12.30
CA PHE A 176 9.72 -8.94 11.21
C PHE A 176 11.20 -9.36 11.29
N PHE A 177 11.83 -9.25 12.44
CA PHE A 177 13.25 -9.61 12.60
C PHE A 177 13.48 -11.13 12.46
N GLU A 178 12.52 -11.97 12.84
CA GLU A 178 12.59 -13.41 12.58
C GLU A 178 12.60 -13.72 11.07
N ILE A 179 11.81 -13.00 10.25
CA ILE A 179 11.69 -13.23 8.81
C ILE A 179 12.82 -12.57 8.02
N TYR A 180 13.17 -11.33 8.37
CA TYR A 180 14.05 -10.48 7.58
C TYR A 180 15.44 -10.26 8.15
N GLY A 181 15.72 -10.70 9.39
CA GLY A 181 16.96 -10.44 10.10
C GLY A 181 17.14 -8.98 10.56
N GLU A 182 18.18 -8.72 11.32
CA GLU A 182 18.49 -7.39 11.89
C GLU A 182 18.71 -6.31 10.81
N ASP A 183 19.24 -6.69 9.66
CA ASP A 183 19.50 -5.79 8.53
C ASP A 183 18.38 -5.75 7.51
N GLY A 184 17.28 -6.48 7.75
CA GLY A 184 16.15 -6.58 6.84
C GLY A 184 16.46 -7.33 5.53
N GLN A 185 17.60 -8.03 5.41
CA GLN A 185 17.97 -8.73 4.16
C GLN A 185 17.33 -10.12 4.05
N GLY A 186 16.86 -10.68 5.15
CA GLY A 186 16.39 -12.05 5.25
C GLY A 186 17.56 -13.04 5.42
N SER A 187 17.32 -14.12 6.12
CA SER A 187 18.27 -15.23 6.14
C SER A 187 18.30 -15.86 4.75
N ASN A 188 19.42 -15.73 4.05
CA ASN A 188 19.72 -16.54 2.87
C ASN A 188 19.85 -17.99 3.31
N SER A 189 18.78 -18.75 3.26
CA SER A 189 18.78 -20.21 3.37
C SER A 189 18.20 -20.81 2.10
#